data_92e172e45fc1d67a343b56def956aa86
#
_entry.id   92e172e45fc1d67a343b56def956aa86
#
_cell.length_a   1.000
_cell.length_b   1.000
_cell.length_c   1.000
_cell.angle_alpha   90.00
_cell.angle_beta   90.00
_cell.angle_gamma   90.00
#
_symmetry.space_group_name_H-M   'P 1'
#
loop_
_entity.id
_entity.type
_entity.pdbx_description
1 polymer ?
#
loop_
_entity_poly.entity_id
_entity_poly.type
_entity_poly.pdbx_seq_one_letter_code
_entity_poly.pdbx_strand_id
1 'polypeptide(L)'
;MAAHSIKTVQKIPSSLEKVWEYFSNPGNLKAITPAGMDFKVISPYQGDTMYAGQIIEYRVKPLWGIPVYWMTEITQVKDKQYFIDEQRFGPYKFWHHQHYFKEIPGGVEMTDIVHYKNPGWLMAKLINRLLVKKKLKAIFDYRFRKVEELFGIWSDL
;
A
#
# COMPACT_ATOMS: atom_id res chain seq x y z
N MET A 1 2.63 5.90 -23.17
CA MET A 1 1.70 6.52 -22.19
C MET A 1 2.46 6.77 -20.90
N ALA A 2 2.31 7.96 -20.30
CA ALA A 2 2.89 8.29 -19.01
C ALA A 2 2.27 7.44 -17.86
N ALA A 3 3.02 7.21 -16.79
CA ALA A 3 2.49 6.63 -15.57
C ALA A 3 1.56 7.64 -14.87
N HIS A 4 0.56 7.14 -14.15
CA HIS A 4 -0.25 7.94 -13.22
C HIS A 4 0.41 7.91 -11.85
N SER A 5 0.14 8.93 -11.03
CA SER A 5 0.60 8.95 -9.64
C SER A 5 -0.53 9.31 -8.68
N ILE A 6 -0.44 8.76 -7.47
CA ILE A 6 -1.23 9.13 -6.30
C ILE A 6 -0.22 9.41 -5.18
N LYS A 7 -0.43 10.51 -4.48
CA LYS A 7 0.31 10.83 -3.25
C LYS A 7 -0.69 11.06 -2.12
N THR A 8 -0.45 10.43 -0.99
CA THR A 8 -1.19 10.66 0.26
C THR A 8 -0.22 10.96 1.39
N VAL A 9 -0.64 11.79 2.31
CA VAL A 9 0.12 12.13 3.53
C VAL A 9 -0.82 11.98 4.71
N GLN A 10 -0.36 11.28 5.75
CA GLN A 10 -1.09 11.10 6.98
C GLN A 10 -0.18 11.36 8.17
N LYS A 11 -0.65 12.18 9.12
CA LYS A 11 0.00 12.33 10.42
C LYS A 11 -0.57 11.30 11.38
N ILE A 12 0.30 10.60 12.09
CA ILE A 12 -0.03 9.48 12.98
C ILE A 12 0.46 9.83 14.39
N PRO A 13 -0.43 9.94 15.41
CA PRO A 13 -0.04 10.30 16.78
C PRO A 13 0.55 9.10 17.52
N SER A 14 1.71 8.61 17.06
CA SER A 14 2.42 7.47 17.64
C SER A 14 3.92 7.60 17.40
N SER A 15 4.73 6.82 18.14
CA SER A 15 6.18 6.81 17.94
C SER A 15 6.57 6.20 16.60
N LEU A 16 7.71 6.64 16.06
CA LEU A 16 8.25 6.14 14.80
C LEU A 16 8.49 4.62 14.86
N GLU A 17 8.93 4.09 16.00
CA GLU A 17 9.14 2.66 16.21
C GLU A 17 7.86 1.86 15.99
N LYS A 18 6.75 2.25 16.65
CA LYS A 18 5.47 1.53 16.55
C LYS A 18 4.88 1.62 15.15
N VAL A 19 4.95 2.78 14.52
CA VAL A 19 4.47 2.97 13.16
C VAL A 19 5.29 2.14 12.19
N TRP A 20 6.62 2.18 12.28
CA TRP A 20 7.51 1.39 11.44
C TRP A 20 7.29 -0.11 11.62
N GLU A 21 7.28 -0.61 12.85
CA GLU A 21 7.02 -2.02 13.16
C GLU A 21 5.71 -2.52 12.55
N TYR A 22 4.67 -1.70 12.60
CA TYR A 22 3.38 -2.05 12.02
C TYR A 22 3.42 -2.12 10.49
N PHE A 23 3.93 -1.07 9.83
CA PHE A 23 3.91 -0.98 8.36
C PHE A 23 4.97 -1.84 7.67
N SER A 24 6.11 -2.07 8.30
CA SER A 24 7.16 -2.96 7.77
C SER A 24 6.88 -4.46 7.97
N ASN A 25 5.72 -4.79 8.53
CA ASN A 25 5.28 -6.17 8.73
C ASN A 25 4.24 -6.56 7.68
N PRO A 26 4.54 -7.45 6.70
CA PRO A 26 3.59 -7.88 5.67
C PRO A 26 2.31 -8.50 6.21
N GLY A 27 2.35 -9.11 7.40
CA GLY A 27 1.19 -9.71 8.06
C GLY A 27 0.09 -8.71 8.40
N ASN A 28 0.44 -7.43 8.58
CA ASN A 28 -0.51 -6.37 8.89
C ASN A 28 -1.24 -5.81 7.66
N LEU A 29 -0.77 -6.13 6.45
CA LEU A 29 -1.31 -5.58 5.20
C LEU A 29 -2.80 -5.88 5.01
N LYS A 30 -3.25 -7.05 5.48
CA LYS A 30 -4.67 -7.44 5.44
C LYS A 30 -5.55 -6.49 6.26
N ALA A 31 -5.10 -6.04 7.42
CA ALA A 31 -5.88 -5.19 8.32
C ALA A 31 -6.16 -3.80 7.74
N ILE A 32 -5.26 -3.28 6.91
CA ILE A 32 -5.35 -1.99 6.23
C ILE A 32 -5.82 -2.09 4.77
N THR A 33 -6.28 -3.28 4.35
CA THR A 33 -6.85 -3.53 3.02
C THR A 33 -8.36 -3.74 3.15
N PRO A 34 -9.20 -3.11 2.31
CA PRO A 34 -10.65 -3.28 2.38
C PRO A 34 -11.08 -4.75 2.34
N ALA A 35 -11.97 -5.15 3.24
CA ALA A 35 -12.43 -6.54 3.37
C ALA A 35 -13.01 -7.11 2.06
N GLY A 36 -13.69 -6.27 1.26
CA GLY A 36 -14.22 -6.66 -0.06
C GLY A 36 -13.16 -7.03 -1.10
N MET A 37 -11.88 -6.76 -0.82
CA MET A 37 -10.78 -7.19 -1.69
C MET A 37 -10.31 -8.63 -1.41
N ASP A 38 -10.83 -9.31 -0.39
CA ASP A 38 -10.49 -10.71 -0.03
C ASP A 38 -8.99 -10.99 -0.08
N PHE A 39 -8.23 -10.11 0.60
CA PHE A 39 -6.76 -10.15 0.59
C PHE A 39 -6.24 -11.36 1.38
N LYS A 40 -5.43 -12.21 0.73
CA LYS A 40 -4.82 -13.40 1.33
C LYS A 40 -3.35 -13.50 0.96
N VAL A 41 -2.46 -13.43 1.93
CA VAL A 41 -1.04 -13.75 1.75
C VAL A 41 -0.89 -15.25 1.51
N ILE A 42 -0.13 -15.63 0.49
CA ILE A 42 0.11 -17.02 0.07
C ILE A 42 1.53 -17.45 0.44
N SER A 43 2.51 -16.54 0.29
CA SER A 43 3.90 -16.83 0.62
C SER A 43 4.06 -17.17 2.11
N PRO A 44 4.97 -18.07 2.47
CA PRO A 44 5.31 -18.33 3.86
C PRO A 44 5.76 -17.03 4.52
N TYR A 45 5.09 -16.65 5.59
CA TYR A 45 5.41 -15.46 6.36
C TYR A 45 5.84 -15.88 7.76
N GLN A 46 7.05 -15.51 8.16
CA GLN A 46 7.63 -15.91 9.46
C GLN A 46 7.57 -14.81 10.52
N GLY A 47 6.82 -13.74 10.27
CA GLY A 47 6.66 -12.65 11.23
C GLY A 47 7.80 -11.63 11.24
N ASP A 48 8.69 -11.70 10.26
CA ASP A 48 9.86 -10.82 10.19
C ASP A 48 9.53 -9.46 9.55
N THR A 49 10.33 -8.44 9.91
CA THR A 49 10.32 -7.14 9.26
C THR A 49 10.73 -7.26 7.80
N MET A 50 10.13 -6.48 6.94
CA MET A 50 10.46 -6.43 5.51
C MET A 50 11.95 -6.16 5.28
N TYR A 51 12.52 -6.81 4.26
CA TYR A 51 13.90 -6.62 3.81
C TYR A 51 13.98 -6.48 2.29
N ALA A 52 15.01 -5.81 1.80
CA ALA A 52 15.22 -5.63 0.36
C ALA A 52 15.47 -6.98 -0.33
N GLY A 53 14.76 -7.24 -1.43
CA GLY A 53 14.75 -8.52 -2.15
C GLY A 53 13.66 -9.49 -1.67
N GLN A 54 12.90 -9.15 -0.63
CA GLN A 54 11.80 -10.00 -0.17
C GLN A 54 10.69 -10.09 -1.21
N ILE A 55 10.24 -11.32 -1.49
CA ILE A 55 9.08 -11.59 -2.35
C ILE A 55 7.87 -11.90 -1.46
N ILE A 56 6.77 -11.22 -1.75
CA ILE A 56 5.49 -11.42 -1.07
C ILE A 56 4.44 -11.76 -2.13
N GLU A 57 3.81 -12.91 -1.96
CA GLU A 57 2.77 -13.40 -2.86
C GLU A 57 1.42 -13.35 -2.17
N TYR A 58 0.42 -12.87 -2.88
CA TYR A 58 -0.95 -12.83 -2.36
C TYR A 58 -1.99 -12.94 -3.46
N ARG A 59 -3.21 -13.29 -3.06
CA ARG A 59 -4.43 -13.19 -3.86
C ARG A 59 -5.26 -12.03 -3.38
N VAL A 60 -5.81 -11.31 -4.32
CA VAL A 60 -6.63 -10.14 -4.05
C VAL A 60 -7.70 -10.00 -5.12
N LYS A 61 -8.87 -9.42 -4.76
CA LYS A 61 -9.96 -9.11 -5.70
C LYS A 61 -10.05 -7.60 -5.93
N PRO A 62 -9.16 -7.00 -6.73
CA PRO A 62 -9.05 -5.54 -6.84
C PRO A 62 -10.22 -4.91 -7.60
N LEU A 63 -10.78 -5.61 -8.60
CA LEU A 63 -11.86 -5.13 -9.45
C LEU A 63 -12.87 -6.25 -9.70
N TRP A 64 -14.17 -5.92 -9.66
CA TRP A 64 -15.33 -6.81 -9.97
C TRP A 64 -15.34 -8.16 -9.24
N GLY A 65 -14.67 -8.28 -8.10
CA GLY A 65 -14.61 -9.52 -7.34
C GLY A 65 -13.82 -10.66 -8.00
N ILE A 66 -13.09 -10.39 -9.09
CA ILE A 66 -12.26 -11.37 -9.78
C ILE A 66 -10.97 -11.56 -8.99
N PRO A 67 -10.65 -12.80 -8.55
CA PRO A 67 -9.40 -13.07 -7.85
C PRO A 67 -8.21 -12.95 -8.80
N VAL A 68 -7.22 -12.18 -8.39
CA VAL A 68 -5.98 -11.96 -9.12
C VAL A 68 -4.81 -12.37 -8.25
N TYR A 69 -3.85 -13.09 -8.84
CA TYR A 69 -2.56 -13.33 -8.23
C TYR A 69 -1.71 -12.06 -8.31
N TRP A 70 -1.05 -11.72 -7.20
CA TRP A 70 -0.17 -10.58 -7.13
C TRP A 70 1.12 -10.98 -6.42
N MET A 71 2.25 -10.67 -7.03
CA MET A 71 3.58 -10.85 -6.47
C MET A 71 4.24 -9.48 -6.37
N THR A 72 4.68 -9.15 -5.18
CA THR A 72 5.42 -7.91 -4.87
C THR A 72 6.85 -8.26 -4.48
N GLU A 73 7.80 -7.47 -4.92
CA GLU A 73 9.15 -7.44 -4.37
C GLU A 73 9.33 -6.15 -3.57
N ILE A 74 9.86 -6.28 -2.38
CA ILE A 74 10.36 -5.15 -1.60
C ILE A 74 11.74 -4.80 -2.17
N THR A 75 11.82 -3.75 -2.96
CA THR A 75 13.06 -3.42 -3.71
C THR A 75 14.07 -2.66 -2.87
N GLN A 76 13.60 -1.88 -1.91
CA GLN A 76 14.45 -1.07 -1.02
C GLN A 76 13.83 -1.00 0.37
N VAL A 77 14.70 -1.01 1.38
CA VAL A 77 14.35 -0.75 2.79
C VAL A 77 15.46 0.09 3.41
N LYS A 78 15.07 1.18 4.07
CA LYS A 78 15.92 1.92 4.98
C LYS A 78 15.19 2.06 6.30
N ASP A 79 15.72 1.41 7.33
CA ASP A 79 15.07 1.27 8.63
C ASP A 79 14.53 2.61 9.15
N LYS A 80 13.26 2.61 9.56
CA LYS A 80 12.50 3.76 10.10
C LYS A 80 12.46 5.00 9.21
N GLN A 81 12.81 4.88 7.92
CA GLN A 81 12.78 5.98 6.97
C GLN A 81 11.88 5.70 5.78
N TYR A 82 12.08 4.58 5.09
CA TYR A 82 11.25 4.20 3.96
C TYR A 82 11.39 2.73 3.59
N PHE A 83 10.40 2.23 2.88
CA PHE A 83 10.53 1.05 2.03
C PHE A 83 9.79 1.27 0.70
N ILE A 84 10.19 0.49 -0.30
CA ILE A 84 9.63 0.57 -1.65
C ILE A 84 9.22 -0.83 -2.08
N ASP A 85 7.98 -0.96 -2.55
CA ASP A 85 7.46 -2.20 -3.12
C ASP A 85 7.11 -2.04 -4.60
N GLU A 86 7.39 -3.08 -5.38
CA GLU A 86 7.10 -3.14 -6.81
C GLU A 86 6.36 -4.42 -7.16
N GLN A 87 5.32 -4.30 -7.97
CA GLN A 87 4.66 -5.46 -8.55
C GLN A 87 5.59 -6.15 -9.57
N ARG A 88 5.88 -7.43 -9.35
CA ARG A 88 6.55 -8.30 -10.33
C ARG A 88 5.54 -9.03 -11.20
N PHE A 89 4.46 -9.53 -10.61
CA PHE A 89 3.29 -10.07 -11.29
C PHE A 89 2.02 -9.50 -10.69
N GLY A 90 1.01 -9.21 -11.52
CA GLY A 90 -0.24 -8.68 -11.03
C GLY A 90 -1.06 -7.95 -12.08
N PRO A 91 -2.14 -7.28 -11.68
CA PRO A 91 -3.11 -6.70 -12.60
C PRO A 91 -2.61 -5.45 -13.32
N TYR A 92 -1.63 -4.74 -12.79
CA TYR A 92 -1.12 -3.50 -13.39
C TYR A 92 0.02 -3.79 -14.37
N LYS A 93 0.20 -2.93 -15.39
CA LYS A 93 1.38 -2.95 -16.26
C LYS A 93 2.63 -2.43 -15.55
N PHE A 94 2.43 -1.58 -14.57
CA PHE A 94 3.48 -0.99 -13.74
C PHE A 94 2.87 -0.61 -12.41
N TRP A 95 3.57 -0.93 -11.33
CA TRP A 95 3.25 -0.51 -9.97
C TRP A 95 4.54 -0.34 -9.20
N HIS A 96 4.73 0.86 -8.67
CA HIS A 96 5.86 1.25 -7.85
C HIS A 96 5.32 2.08 -6.70
N HIS A 97 5.46 1.59 -5.48
CA HIS A 97 4.88 2.19 -4.28
C HIS A 97 5.99 2.50 -3.27
N GLN A 98 6.08 3.75 -2.89
CA GLN A 98 7.05 4.27 -1.94
C GLN A 98 6.32 4.64 -0.65
N HIS A 99 6.87 4.20 0.49
CA HIS A 99 6.38 4.50 1.82
C HIS A 99 7.48 5.23 2.59
N TYR A 100 7.24 6.49 2.93
CA TYR A 100 8.17 7.31 3.70
C TYR A 100 7.62 7.59 5.07
N PHE A 101 8.49 7.57 6.09
CA PHE A 101 8.17 7.83 7.47
C PHE A 101 9.12 8.91 7.99
N LYS A 102 8.55 9.98 8.54
CA LYS A 102 9.29 11.10 9.09
C LYS A 102 8.75 11.42 10.47
N GLU A 103 9.63 11.41 11.48
CA GLU A 103 9.29 11.86 12.80
C GLU A 103 8.99 13.37 12.79
N ILE A 104 7.89 13.76 13.43
CA ILE A 104 7.43 15.14 13.59
C ILE A 104 7.02 15.37 15.06
N PRO A 105 6.94 16.63 15.53
CA PRO A 105 6.37 16.89 16.85
C PRO A 105 4.99 16.26 17.01
N GLY A 106 4.83 15.41 18.03
CA GLY A 106 3.58 14.70 18.32
C GLY A 106 3.37 13.37 17.61
N GLY A 107 4.28 12.94 16.71
CA GLY A 107 4.14 11.64 16.04
C GLY A 107 4.97 11.48 14.78
N VAL A 108 4.35 10.86 13.77
CA VAL A 108 4.98 10.52 12.49
C VAL A 108 4.16 11.05 11.32
N GLU A 109 4.81 11.67 10.36
CA GLU A 109 4.26 11.94 9.04
C GLU A 109 4.60 10.77 8.10
N MET A 110 3.57 10.05 7.67
CA MET A 110 3.69 8.99 6.67
C MET A 110 3.27 9.51 5.31
N THR A 111 4.11 9.31 4.30
CA THR A 111 3.82 9.66 2.91
C THR A 111 3.84 8.42 2.04
N ASP A 112 2.74 8.14 1.37
CA ASP A 112 2.64 7.12 0.31
C ASP A 112 2.69 7.78 -1.06
N ILE A 113 3.52 7.25 -1.98
CA ILE A 113 3.57 7.67 -3.37
C ILE A 113 3.47 6.44 -4.26
N VAL A 114 2.37 6.32 -5.00
CA VAL A 114 2.16 5.23 -5.95
C VAL A 114 2.28 5.74 -7.37
N HIS A 115 3.17 5.14 -8.15
CA HIS A 115 3.21 5.30 -9.59
C HIS A 115 2.67 4.03 -10.24
N TYR A 116 1.70 4.16 -11.14
CA TYR A 116 1.07 2.99 -11.75
C TYR A 116 0.71 3.21 -13.23
N LYS A 117 0.63 2.10 -13.97
CA LYS A 117 0.01 2.04 -15.31
C LYS A 117 -1.12 1.03 -15.30
N ASN A 118 -2.24 1.41 -15.89
CA ASN A 118 -3.42 0.56 -15.96
C ASN A 118 -3.15 -0.75 -16.70
N PRO A 119 -3.91 -1.82 -16.38
CA PRO A 119 -3.85 -3.08 -17.11
C PRO A 119 -4.09 -2.88 -18.60
N GLY A 120 -3.26 -3.52 -19.45
CA GLY A 120 -3.34 -3.32 -20.90
C GLY A 120 -4.51 -4.03 -21.58
N TRP A 121 -5.14 -5.00 -20.92
CA TRP A 121 -6.26 -5.79 -21.43
C TRP A 121 -7.64 -5.12 -21.23
N LEU A 122 -7.70 -4.04 -20.44
CA LEU A 122 -8.92 -3.26 -20.23
C LEU A 122 -9.11 -2.27 -21.38
N MET A 123 -9.84 -2.70 -22.42
CA MET A 123 -9.92 -2.06 -23.74
C MET A 123 -10.69 -0.73 -23.83
N ALA A 124 -11.27 -0.19 -22.77
CA ALA A 124 -11.96 1.11 -22.77
C ALA A 124 -11.12 2.18 -22.07
N LYS A 125 -10.28 2.88 -22.83
CA LYS A 125 -9.23 3.80 -22.32
C LYS A 125 -9.66 4.86 -21.30
N LEU A 126 -10.87 5.41 -21.39
CA LEU A 126 -11.30 6.53 -20.55
C LEU A 126 -12.07 6.07 -19.31
N ILE A 127 -13.00 5.14 -19.46
CA ILE A 127 -13.82 4.60 -18.35
C ILE A 127 -12.93 3.88 -17.34
N ASN A 128 -11.98 3.09 -17.82
CA ASN A 128 -11.06 2.33 -16.98
C ASN A 128 -10.09 3.23 -16.20
N ARG A 129 -9.64 4.35 -16.77
CA ARG A 129 -8.79 5.31 -16.08
C ARG A 129 -9.48 5.92 -14.87
N LEU A 130 -10.74 6.34 -15.03
CA LEU A 130 -11.55 6.93 -13.96
C LEU A 130 -11.91 5.91 -12.89
N LEU A 131 -12.30 4.69 -13.29
CA LEU A 131 -12.66 3.61 -12.38
C LEU A 131 -11.46 3.17 -11.53
N VAL A 132 -10.29 2.94 -12.15
CA VAL A 132 -9.07 2.56 -11.42
C VAL A 132 -8.67 3.66 -10.45
N LYS A 133 -8.65 4.92 -10.88
CA LYS A 133 -8.33 6.05 -10.00
C LYS A 133 -9.29 6.14 -8.81
N LYS A 134 -10.61 6.03 -9.07
CA LYS A 134 -11.65 6.05 -8.01
C LYS A 134 -11.47 4.88 -7.04
N LYS A 135 -11.16 3.68 -7.56
CA LYS A 135 -10.96 2.50 -6.72
C LYS A 135 -9.70 2.62 -5.85
N LEU A 136 -8.60 3.08 -6.42
CA LEU A 136 -7.37 3.32 -5.66
C LEU A 136 -7.59 4.38 -4.58
N LYS A 137 -8.28 5.48 -4.92
CA LYS A 137 -8.63 6.48 -3.90
C LYS A 137 -9.43 5.86 -2.76
N ALA A 138 -10.44 5.05 -3.04
CA ALA A 138 -11.25 4.39 -2.01
C ALA A 138 -10.41 3.44 -1.13
N ILE A 139 -9.41 2.76 -1.68
CA ILE A 139 -8.48 1.92 -0.92
C ILE A 139 -7.65 2.76 0.03
N PHE A 140 -7.08 3.88 -0.44
CA PHE A 140 -6.30 4.78 0.41
C PHE A 140 -7.16 5.50 1.46
N ASP A 141 -8.38 5.91 1.12
CA ASP A 141 -9.33 6.48 2.09
C ASP A 141 -9.70 5.46 3.19
N TYR A 142 -9.85 4.17 2.84
CA TYR A 142 -10.07 3.10 3.81
C TYR A 142 -8.84 2.91 4.70
N ARG A 143 -7.63 2.83 4.11
CA ARG A 143 -6.38 2.71 4.85
C ARG A 143 -6.21 3.86 5.83
N PHE A 144 -6.47 5.09 5.39
CA PHE A 144 -6.39 6.28 6.23
C PHE A 144 -7.23 6.12 7.50
N ARG A 145 -8.52 5.76 7.36
CA ARG A 145 -9.42 5.53 8.51
C ARG A 145 -8.95 4.38 9.40
N LYS A 146 -8.44 3.29 8.82
CA LYS A 146 -7.93 2.17 9.60
C LYS A 146 -6.69 2.53 10.41
N VAL A 147 -5.83 3.37 9.88
CA VAL A 147 -4.67 3.89 10.62
C VAL A 147 -5.12 4.77 11.78
N GLU A 148 -6.15 5.61 11.60
CA GLU A 148 -6.76 6.38 12.69
C GLU A 148 -7.38 5.50 13.78
N GLU A 149 -8.06 4.40 13.39
CA GLU A 149 -8.60 3.42 14.35
C GLU A 149 -7.49 2.73 15.17
N LEU A 150 -6.33 2.47 14.56
CA LEU A 150 -5.22 1.75 15.18
C LEU A 150 -4.33 2.63 16.07
N PHE A 151 -4.08 3.85 15.64
CA PHE A 151 -3.09 4.74 16.27
C PHE A 151 -3.69 5.99 16.89
N GLY A 152 -4.96 6.27 16.64
CA GLY A 152 -5.64 7.49 17.06
C GLY A 152 -5.76 8.54 15.94
N ILE A 153 -6.62 9.51 16.18
CA ILE A 153 -6.86 10.64 15.28
C ILE A 153 -5.84 11.73 15.59
N TRP A 154 -5.19 12.26 14.55
CA TRP A 154 -4.32 13.41 14.72
C TRP A 154 -5.13 14.65 15.13
N SER A 155 -4.75 15.29 16.22
CA SER A 155 -5.25 16.60 16.61
C SER A 155 -4.12 17.62 16.45
N ASP A 156 -4.35 18.67 15.70
CA ASP A 156 -3.44 19.83 15.73
C ASP A 156 -3.55 20.45 17.12
N LEU A 157 -2.44 20.42 17.87
CA LEU A 157 -2.29 21.05 19.18
C LEU A 157 -2.17 22.56 19.01
#